data_223e42c8c233fd62d438a5e956e2ebcf
#
_entry.id   223e42c8c233fd62d438a5e956e2ebcf
#
_cell.length_a   1.000
_cell.length_b   1.000
_cell.length_c   1.000
_cell.angle_alpha   90.00
_cell.angle_beta   90.00
_cell.angle_gamma   90.00
#
_symmetry.space_group_name_H-M   'P 1'
#
loop_
_entity.id
_entity.type
_entity.pdbx_description
1 polymer ?
#
loop_
_entity_poly.entity_id
_entity_poly.type
_entity_poly.pdbx_seq_one_letter_code
_entity_poly.pdbx_strand_id
1 'polypeptide(L)'
;HNLYLHSSIVQTRKYVDTRASKAEAIRFATIDSSTALMFALFINAAILVMSAATFHGTGHEDVADIGDAYQLLSPLLGTGAAGVLFAVALLCSGQNATLTGTLAGQIVMEGFINLRVRPWLRRLVTRLLAIIPAIIVVALYGERGTGALLILSQVILSLQLSFAVFPLVMFTSDKAK
;
A
#
# COMPACT_ATOMS: atom_id res chain seq x y z
N HIS A 1 1.62 -5.36 -6.02
CA HIS A 1 0.67 -6.38 -5.52
C HIS A 1 -0.77 -5.89 -5.50
N ASN A 2 -1.03 -4.59 -5.35
CA ASN A 2 -2.38 -4.03 -5.40
C ASN A 2 -3.10 -4.27 -6.74
N LEU A 3 -2.39 -4.30 -7.86
CA LEU A 3 -2.96 -4.59 -9.17
C LEU A 3 -3.63 -5.97 -9.18
N TYR A 4 -2.97 -6.99 -8.65
CA TYR A 4 -3.52 -8.35 -8.55
C TYR A 4 -4.68 -8.43 -7.54
N LEU A 5 -4.57 -7.69 -6.42
CA LEU A 5 -5.63 -7.61 -5.42
C LEU A 5 -6.92 -7.02 -6.03
N HIS A 6 -6.81 -5.90 -6.74
CA HIS A 6 -7.96 -5.27 -7.39
C HIS A 6 -8.62 -6.17 -8.43
N SER A 7 -7.83 -6.86 -9.25
CA SER A 7 -8.34 -7.81 -10.24
C SER A 7 -9.16 -8.93 -9.59
N SER A 8 -8.68 -9.46 -8.46
CA SER A 8 -9.39 -10.51 -7.73
C SER A 8 -10.67 -10.01 -7.04
N ILE A 9 -10.64 -8.82 -6.42
CA ILE A 9 -11.80 -8.24 -5.74
C ILE A 9 -12.92 -7.91 -6.73
N VAL A 10 -12.60 -7.41 -7.92
CA VAL A 10 -13.61 -7.12 -8.96
C VAL A 10 -14.37 -8.39 -9.35
N GLN A 11 -13.72 -9.55 -9.38
CA GLN A 11 -14.37 -10.83 -9.71
C GLN A 11 -15.40 -11.28 -8.66
N THR A 12 -15.34 -10.77 -7.44
CA THR A 12 -16.33 -11.10 -6.38
C THR A 12 -17.66 -10.37 -6.53
N ARG A 13 -17.73 -9.35 -7.40
CA ARG A 13 -18.95 -8.58 -7.66
C ARG A 13 -19.92 -9.41 -8.49
N LYS A 14 -21.16 -9.56 -7.98
CA LYS A 14 -22.23 -10.27 -8.69
C LYS A 14 -22.83 -9.36 -9.77
N TYR A 15 -22.83 -9.81 -11.00
CA TYR A 15 -23.56 -9.19 -12.12
C TYR A 15 -24.17 -10.28 -13.01
N VAL A 16 -25.23 -9.94 -13.72
CA VAL A 16 -25.85 -10.88 -14.68
C VAL A 16 -24.98 -10.90 -15.94
N ASP A 17 -24.73 -12.10 -16.50
CA ASP A 17 -23.85 -12.26 -17.67
C ASP A 17 -24.52 -11.79 -18.98
N THR A 18 -24.89 -10.50 -19.02
CA THR A 18 -25.41 -9.81 -20.21
C THR A 18 -24.46 -8.67 -20.60
N ARG A 19 -24.41 -8.32 -21.88
CA ARG A 19 -23.58 -7.21 -22.36
C ARG A 19 -23.90 -5.88 -21.65
N ALA A 20 -25.17 -5.61 -21.41
CA ALA A 20 -25.61 -4.39 -20.74
C ALA A 20 -25.13 -4.35 -19.27
N SER A 21 -25.31 -5.44 -18.53
CA SER A 21 -24.86 -5.54 -17.14
C SER A 21 -23.33 -5.52 -16.98
N LYS A 22 -22.59 -6.10 -17.92
CA LYS A 22 -21.12 -5.98 -17.96
C LYS A 22 -20.67 -4.52 -18.18
N ALA A 23 -21.29 -3.83 -19.14
CA ALA A 23 -20.97 -2.42 -19.41
C ALA A 23 -21.27 -1.53 -18.19
N GLU A 24 -22.40 -1.78 -17.52
CA GLU A 24 -22.77 -1.08 -16.30
C GLU A 24 -21.78 -1.36 -15.16
N ALA A 25 -21.39 -2.63 -14.95
CA ALA A 25 -20.41 -3.03 -13.93
C ALA A 25 -19.04 -2.38 -14.18
N ILE A 26 -18.58 -2.31 -15.43
CA ILE A 26 -17.35 -1.63 -15.81
C ILE A 26 -17.44 -0.13 -15.51
N ARG A 27 -18.56 0.51 -15.88
CA ARG A 27 -18.78 1.93 -15.62
C ARG A 27 -18.72 2.25 -14.12
N PHE A 28 -19.42 1.48 -13.28
CA PHE A 28 -19.39 1.68 -11.83
C PHE A 28 -18.00 1.40 -11.26
N ALA A 29 -17.30 0.36 -11.70
CA ALA A 29 -15.93 0.08 -11.27
C ALA A 29 -14.97 1.22 -11.65
N THR A 30 -15.13 1.81 -12.83
CA THR A 30 -14.33 2.95 -13.30
C THR A 30 -14.60 4.19 -12.46
N ILE A 31 -15.86 4.51 -12.19
CA ILE A 31 -16.24 5.67 -11.35
C ILE A 31 -15.71 5.49 -9.94
N ASP A 32 -15.91 4.33 -9.33
CA ASP A 32 -15.45 3.98 -7.98
C ASP A 32 -13.93 4.13 -7.86
N SER A 33 -13.18 3.50 -8.76
CA SER A 33 -11.72 3.58 -8.78
C SER A 33 -11.22 5.00 -9.04
N SER A 34 -11.81 5.72 -9.99
CA SER A 34 -11.39 7.10 -10.30
C SER A 34 -11.64 8.04 -9.14
N THR A 35 -12.79 7.90 -8.46
CA THR A 35 -13.15 8.70 -7.30
C THR A 35 -12.20 8.40 -6.13
N ALA A 36 -11.96 7.12 -5.82
CA ALA A 36 -11.06 6.72 -4.75
C ALA A 36 -9.61 7.20 -5.00
N LEU A 37 -9.12 7.06 -6.23
CA LEU A 37 -7.77 7.51 -6.60
C LEU A 37 -7.65 9.04 -6.57
N MET A 38 -8.71 9.77 -6.92
CA MET A 38 -8.73 11.23 -6.83
C MET A 38 -8.62 11.69 -5.36
N PHE A 39 -9.37 11.09 -4.43
CA PHE A 39 -9.21 11.36 -3.00
C PHE A 39 -7.81 11.00 -2.50
N ALA A 40 -7.26 9.87 -2.91
CA ALA A 40 -5.91 9.48 -2.56
C ALA A 40 -4.86 10.48 -3.08
N LEU A 41 -5.05 11.02 -4.30
CA LEU A 41 -4.19 12.06 -4.86
C LEU A 41 -4.20 13.32 -4.00
N PHE A 42 -5.38 13.80 -3.60
CA PHE A 42 -5.49 14.99 -2.76
C PHE A 42 -4.85 14.78 -1.38
N ILE A 43 -5.05 13.62 -0.77
CA ILE A 43 -4.43 13.29 0.53
C ILE A 43 -2.91 13.24 0.39
N ASN A 44 -2.38 12.56 -0.62
CA ASN A 44 -0.94 12.49 -0.85
C ASN A 44 -0.33 13.86 -1.15
N ALA A 45 -1.00 14.68 -1.96
CA ALA A 45 -0.57 16.04 -2.24
C ALA A 45 -0.57 16.89 -0.96
N ALA A 46 -1.61 16.77 -0.13
CA ALA A 46 -1.69 17.49 1.15
C ALA A 46 -0.54 17.10 2.11
N ILE A 47 -0.21 15.80 2.19
CA ILE A 47 0.92 15.31 2.99
C ILE A 47 2.23 15.91 2.48
N LEU A 48 2.45 15.89 1.16
CA LEU A 48 3.66 16.43 0.55
C LEU A 48 3.79 17.95 0.78
N VAL A 49 2.71 18.70 0.56
CA VAL A 49 2.68 20.16 0.78
C VAL A 49 2.88 20.48 2.25
N MET A 50 2.22 19.75 3.17
CA MET A 50 2.38 19.94 4.61
C MET A 50 3.83 19.66 5.04
N SER A 51 4.41 18.56 4.58
CA SER A 51 5.79 18.20 4.89
C SER A 51 6.77 19.26 4.38
N ALA A 52 6.60 19.72 3.14
CA ALA A 52 7.44 20.80 2.60
C ALA A 52 7.31 22.10 3.38
N ALA A 53 6.06 22.51 3.71
CA ALA A 53 5.82 23.74 4.45
C ALA A 53 6.31 23.70 5.90
N THR A 54 6.35 22.51 6.51
CA THR A 54 6.73 22.34 7.91
C THR A 54 8.24 22.20 8.10
N PHE A 55 8.91 21.47 7.21
CA PHE A 55 10.33 21.11 7.39
C PHE A 55 11.28 21.92 6.49
N HIS A 56 10.85 22.34 5.30
CA HIS A 56 11.71 23.07 4.38
C HIS A 56 11.95 24.50 4.85
N GLY A 57 13.20 24.91 4.92
CA GLY A 57 13.58 26.27 5.36
C GLY A 57 13.49 26.54 6.87
N THR A 58 13.18 25.52 7.69
CA THR A 58 13.07 25.64 9.16
C THR A 58 14.31 25.12 9.90
N GLY A 59 15.36 24.69 9.18
CA GLY A 59 16.55 24.08 9.77
C GLY A 59 16.37 22.60 10.13
N HIS A 60 15.26 21.98 9.72
CA HIS A 60 14.93 20.57 9.96
C HIS A 60 14.84 19.80 8.63
N GLU A 61 15.72 20.11 7.70
CA GLU A 61 15.71 19.52 6.34
C GLU A 61 16.14 18.04 6.32
N ASP A 62 16.85 17.59 7.36
CA ASP A 62 17.36 16.22 7.48
C ASP A 62 16.37 15.24 8.14
N VAL A 63 15.10 15.62 8.28
CA VAL A 63 14.07 14.74 8.86
C VAL A 63 13.72 13.64 7.88
N ALA A 64 14.39 12.49 8.03
CA ALA A 64 14.17 11.30 7.21
C ALA A 64 13.43 10.18 7.96
N ASP A 65 13.33 10.27 9.29
CA ASP A 65 12.69 9.25 10.11
C ASP A 65 11.27 9.67 10.53
N ILE A 66 10.35 8.71 10.55
CA ILE A 66 8.95 8.91 10.98
C ILE A 66 8.90 9.31 12.46
N GLY A 67 9.82 8.80 13.29
CA GLY A 67 9.93 9.15 14.70
C GLY A 67 10.28 10.62 14.92
N ASP A 68 11.24 11.14 14.15
CA ASP A 68 11.64 12.54 14.20
C ASP A 68 10.51 13.45 13.70
N ALA A 69 9.84 13.08 12.62
CA ALA A 69 8.67 13.80 12.12
C ALA A 69 7.55 13.89 13.17
N TYR A 70 7.29 12.80 13.90
CA TYR A 70 6.30 12.77 14.97
C TYR A 70 6.63 13.77 16.10
N GLN A 71 7.89 13.79 16.54
CA GLN A 71 8.33 14.66 17.65
C GLN A 71 8.32 16.15 17.27
N LEU A 72 8.66 16.46 16.03
CA LEU A 72 8.76 17.83 15.54
C LEU A 72 7.41 18.43 15.10
N LEU A 73 6.44 17.59 14.76
CA LEU A 73 5.20 18.04 14.14
C LEU A 73 4.37 18.93 15.09
N SER A 74 4.24 18.56 16.38
CA SER A 74 3.48 19.34 17.35
C SER A 74 4.10 20.70 17.65
N PRO A 75 5.41 20.84 17.93
CA PRO A 75 6.06 22.12 18.12
C PRO A 75 5.98 23.05 16.90
N LEU A 76 6.22 22.50 15.71
CA LEU A 76 6.27 23.28 14.46
C LEU A 76 4.89 23.78 14.02
N LEU A 77 3.84 23.00 14.22
CA LEU A 77 2.46 23.40 13.92
C LEU A 77 1.78 24.20 15.05
N GLY A 78 2.43 24.30 16.22
CA GLY A 78 1.89 25.02 17.37
C GLY A 78 0.64 24.40 17.98
N THR A 79 0.34 23.13 17.68
CA THR A 79 -0.83 22.42 18.18
C THR A 79 -0.43 21.08 18.83
N GLY A 80 -0.77 20.92 20.11
CA GLY A 80 -0.50 19.66 20.83
C GLY A 80 -1.23 18.42 20.26
N ALA A 81 -2.28 18.63 19.47
CA ALA A 81 -3.04 17.56 18.84
C ALA A 81 -2.36 16.98 17.58
N ALA A 82 -1.44 17.70 16.95
CA ALA A 82 -0.86 17.31 15.66
C ALA A 82 -0.12 15.96 15.75
N GLY A 83 0.70 15.74 16.78
CA GLY A 83 1.40 14.48 17.01
C GLY A 83 0.44 13.31 17.26
N VAL A 84 -0.61 13.52 18.06
CA VAL A 84 -1.61 12.47 18.34
C VAL A 84 -2.36 12.09 17.07
N LEU A 85 -2.80 13.08 16.29
CA LEU A 85 -3.49 12.82 15.00
C LEU A 85 -2.58 12.09 14.02
N PHE A 86 -1.31 12.44 13.96
CA PHE A 86 -0.32 11.76 13.13
C PHE A 86 -0.15 10.30 13.57
N ALA A 87 0.00 10.03 14.87
CA ALA A 87 0.14 8.68 15.40
C ALA A 87 -1.09 7.81 15.12
N VAL A 88 -2.31 8.36 15.29
CA VAL A 88 -3.57 7.67 14.96
C VAL A 88 -3.67 7.37 13.46
N ALA A 89 -3.33 8.34 12.62
CA ALA A 89 -3.32 8.15 11.17
C ALA A 89 -2.33 7.07 10.74
N LEU A 90 -1.14 7.05 11.33
CA LEU A 90 -0.11 6.03 11.08
C LEU A 90 -0.58 4.64 11.52
N LEU A 91 -1.23 4.53 12.69
CA LEU A 91 -1.81 3.28 13.17
C LEU A 91 -2.89 2.75 12.23
N CYS A 92 -3.82 3.59 11.80
CA CYS A 92 -4.87 3.23 10.85
C CYS A 92 -4.30 2.80 9.50
N SER A 93 -3.29 3.52 9.00
CA SER A 93 -2.58 3.17 7.76
C SER A 93 -1.88 1.83 7.86
N GLY A 94 -1.18 1.56 8.97
CA GLY A 94 -0.51 0.29 9.25
C GLY A 94 -1.48 -0.89 9.29
N GLN A 95 -2.64 -0.73 9.91
CA GLN A 95 -3.70 -1.75 9.94
C GLN A 95 -4.20 -2.07 8.53
N ASN A 96 -4.51 -1.04 7.75
CA ASN A 96 -4.97 -1.22 6.36
C ASN A 96 -3.90 -1.88 5.48
N ALA A 97 -2.64 -1.45 5.59
CA ALA A 97 -1.53 -2.04 4.84
C ALA A 97 -1.33 -3.53 5.19
N THR A 98 -1.49 -3.91 6.45
CA THR A 98 -1.38 -5.30 6.89
C THR A 98 -2.47 -6.18 6.28
N LEU A 99 -3.72 -5.68 6.23
CA LEU A 99 -4.84 -6.41 5.64
C LEU A 99 -4.66 -6.59 4.12
N THR A 100 -4.38 -5.49 3.42
CA THR A 100 -4.22 -5.51 1.95
C THR A 100 -3.01 -6.31 1.51
N GLY A 101 -1.88 -6.21 2.21
CA GLY A 101 -0.69 -7.01 1.95
C GLY A 101 -0.91 -8.50 2.16
N THR A 102 -1.64 -8.88 3.23
CA THR A 102 -1.98 -10.28 3.49
C THR A 102 -2.90 -10.85 2.39
N LEU A 103 -3.92 -10.10 1.97
CA LEU A 103 -4.84 -10.52 0.91
C LEU A 103 -4.12 -10.63 -0.44
N ALA A 104 -3.29 -9.66 -0.79
CA ALA A 104 -2.50 -9.71 -2.02
C ALA A 104 -1.55 -10.91 -2.05
N GLY A 105 -0.87 -11.20 -0.94
CA GLY A 105 -0.04 -12.39 -0.80
C GLY A 105 -0.82 -13.70 -0.97
N GLN A 106 -2.05 -13.77 -0.44
CA GLN A 106 -2.91 -14.93 -0.62
C GLN A 106 -3.28 -15.16 -2.09
N ILE A 107 -3.65 -14.09 -2.82
CA ILE A 107 -4.03 -14.16 -4.23
C ILE A 107 -2.85 -14.61 -5.08
N VAL A 108 -1.66 -14.07 -4.83
CA VAL A 108 -0.45 -14.47 -5.54
C VAL A 108 -0.11 -15.93 -5.27
N MET A 109 -0.21 -16.40 -4.03
CA MET A 109 0.06 -17.80 -3.70
C MET A 109 -0.96 -18.76 -4.32
N GLU A 110 -2.23 -18.37 -4.40
CA GLU A 110 -3.26 -19.18 -5.06
C GLU A 110 -3.06 -19.25 -6.58
N GLY A 111 -2.72 -18.11 -7.20
CA GLY A 111 -2.60 -18.01 -8.65
C GLY A 111 -1.32 -18.62 -9.21
N PHE A 112 -0.18 -18.43 -8.55
CA PHE A 112 1.12 -18.81 -9.10
C PHE A 112 1.69 -20.12 -8.53
N ILE A 113 1.41 -20.42 -7.24
CA ILE A 113 2.06 -21.55 -6.58
C ILE A 113 1.11 -22.74 -6.41
N ASN A 114 -0.20 -22.54 -6.65
CA ASN A 114 -1.25 -23.55 -6.54
C ASN A 114 -1.22 -24.34 -5.19
N LEU A 115 -0.75 -23.68 -4.14
CA LEU A 115 -0.65 -24.23 -2.80
C LEU A 115 -2.03 -24.33 -2.13
N ARG A 116 -2.60 -25.53 -2.11
CA ARG A 116 -3.84 -25.86 -1.40
C ARG A 116 -3.58 -26.07 0.09
N VAL A 117 -3.15 -25.03 0.77
CA VAL A 117 -2.91 -25.06 2.22
C VAL A 117 -4.13 -24.48 2.95
N ARG A 118 -4.40 -24.96 4.17
CA ARG A 118 -5.49 -24.40 5.00
C ARG A 118 -5.37 -22.89 5.12
N PRO A 119 -6.45 -22.11 4.98
CA PRO A 119 -6.41 -20.65 4.91
C PRO A 119 -5.69 -19.98 6.10
N TRP A 120 -5.83 -20.52 7.31
CA TRP A 120 -5.17 -20.00 8.51
C TRP A 120 -3.65 -20.18 8.46
N LEU A 121 -3.17 -21.36 8.00
CA LEU A 121 -1.74 -21.66 7.90
C LEU A 121 -1.08 -20.77 6.83
N ARG A 122 -1.77 -20.56 5.72
CA ARG A 122 -1.30 -19.65 4.66
C ARG A 122 -1.14 -18.22 5.17
N ARG A 123 -2.13 -17.71 5.94
CA ARG A 123 -2.03 -16.39 6.58
C ARG A 123 -0.87 -16.32 7.56
N LEU A 124 -0.65 -17.36 8.33
CA LEU A 124 0.45 -17.43 9.29
C LEU A 124 1.81 -17.39 8.57
N VAL A 125 1.99 -18.22 7.55
CA VAL A 125 3.24 -18.29 6.77
C VAL A 125 3.55 -16.96 6.09
N THR A 126 2.57 -16.33 5.42
CA THR A 126 2.79 -15.04 4.75
C THR A 126 3.13 -13.92 5.73
N ARG A 127 2.52 -13.91 6.90
CA ARG A 127 2.84 -12.93 7.94
C ARG A 127 4.22 -13.18 8.55
N LEU A 128 4.56 -14.42 8.88
CA LEU A 128 5.88 -14.75 9.40
C LEU A 128 6.99 -14.42 8.41
N LEU A 129 6.78 -14.71 7.12
CA LEU A 129 7.74 -14.40 6.06
C LEU A 129 8.00 -12.88 5.93
N ALA A 130 7.01 -12.04 6.24
CA ALA A 130 7.16 -10.60 6.25
C ALA A 130 7.74 -10.07 7.58
N ILE A 131 7.32 -10.62 8.70
CA ILE A 131 7.68 -10.14 10.05
C ILE A 131 9.12 -10.54 10.42
N ILE A 132 9.55 -11.76 10.11
CA ILE A 132 10.89 -12.25 10.49
C ILE A 132 12.02 -11.36 9.96
N PRO A 133 12.08 -11.01 8.65
CA PRO A 133 13.10 -10.08 8.16
C PRO A 133 13.05 -8.71 8.83
N ALA A 134 11.83 -8.20 9.09
CA ALA A 134 11.67 -6.92 9.75
C ALA A 134 12.22 -6.94 11.19
N ILE A 135 11.92 -7.99 11.96
CA ILE A 135 12.47 -8.16 13.30
C ILE A 135 14.00 -8.25 13.28
N ILE A 136 14.57 -9.00 12.34
CA ILE A 136 16.02 -9.15 12.20
C ILE A 136 16.67 -7.78 11.94
N VAL A 137 16.11 -6.99 11.00
CA VAL A 137 16.66 -5.67 10.67
C VAL A 137 16.54 -4.72 11.86
N VAL A 138 15.40 -4.67 12.54
CA VAL A 138 15.21 -3.81 13.72
C VAL A 138 16.13 -4.22 14.84
N ALA A 139 16.33 -5.52 15.08
CA ALA A 139 17.23 -6.03 16.12
C ALA A 139 18.71 -5.72 15.86
N LEU A 140 19.13 -5.73 14.57
CA LEU A 140 20.53 -5.48 14.19
C LEU A 140 20.86 -3.98 14.02
N TYR A 141 19.93 -3.19 13.52
CA TYR A 141 20.17 -1.79 13.13
C TYR A 141 19.38 -0.78 13.99
N GLY A 142 18.55 -1.23 14.91
CA GLY A 142 17.70 -0.38 15.74
C GLY A 142 16.61 0.36 14.94
N GLU A 143 16.09 1.44 15.52
CA GLU A 143 14.98 2.22 14.92
C GLU A 143 15.36 2.84 13.56
N ARG A 144 16.59 3.28 13.37
CA ARG A 144 17.10 3.80 12.09
C ARG A 144 17.06 2.76 10.96
N GLY A 145 17.17 1.48 11.30
CA GLY A 145 17.04 0.39 10.34
C GLY A 145 15.65 0.27 9.72
N THR A 146 14.62 0.70 10.44
CA THR A 146 13.22 0.66 9.95
C THR A 146 13.03 1.58 8.75
N GLY A 147 13.54 2.82 8.81
CA GLY A 147 13.47 3.77 7.69
C GLY A 147 14.20 3.24 6.45
N ALA A 148 15.42 2.74 6.61
CA ALA A 148 16.20 2.16 5.53
C ALA A 148 15.51 0.93 4.90
N LEU A 149 14.90 0.06 5.72
CA LEU A 149 14.13 -1.10 5.25
C LEU A 149 12.90 -0.69 4.45
N LEU A 150 12.17 0.34 4.89
CA LEU A 150 11.02 0.88 4.18
C LEU A 150 11.43 1.41 2.80
N ILE A 151 12.50 2.21 2.72
CA ILE A 151 13.02 2.74 1.46
C ILE A 151 13.45 1.58 0.54
N LEU A 152 14.24 0.64 1.05
CA LEU A 152 14.69 -0.51 0.27
C LEU A 152 13.52 -1.33 -0.28
N SER A 153 12.50 -1.57 0.55
CA SER A 153 11.30 -2.30 0.11
C SER A 153 10.57 -1.57 -1.02
N GLN A 154 10.46 -0.24 -0.97
CA GLN A 154 9.85 0.57 -2.02
C GLN A 154 10.65 0.55 -3.32
N VAL A 155 11.98 0.58 -3.25
CA VAL A 155 12.86 0.46 -4.42
C VAL A 155 12.66 -0.90 -5.10
N ILE A 156 12.66 -1.99 -4.32
CA ILE A 156 12.44 -3.35 -4.85
C ILE A 156 11.05 -3.47 -5.48
N LEU A 157 10.01 -2.95 -4.82
CA LEU A 157 8.63 -2.96 -5.33
C LEU A 157 8.49 -2.13 -6.61
N SER A 158 9.14 -0.98 -6.71
CA SER A 158 9.17 -0.16 -7.92
C SER A 158 9.81 -0.89 -9.10
N LEU A 159 10.93 -1.56 -8.86
CA LEU A 159 11.60 -2.37 -9.87
C LEU A 159 10.70 -3.51 -10.35
N GLN A 160 10.06 -4.22 -9.42
CA GLN A 160 9.16 -5.32 -9.71
C GLN A 160 7.90 -4.86 -10.47
N LEU A 161 7.43 -3.62 -10.26
CA LEU A 161 6.25 -3.10 -10.92
C LEU A 161 6.40 -3.09 -12.44
N SER A 162 7.56 -2.73 -12.96
CA SER A 162 7.85 -2.71 -14.40
C SER A 162 7.69 -4.10 -15.01
N PHE A 163 8.12 -5.15 -14.32
CA PHE A 163 7.95 -6.55 -14.76
C PHE A 163 6.49 -7.02 -14.64
N ALA A 164 5.73 -6.51 -13.70
CA ALA A 164 4.32 -6.88 -13.53
C ALA A 164 3.40 -6.20 -14.54
N VAL A 165 3.68 -4.95 -14.91
CA VAL A 165 2.87 -4.17 -15.85
C VAL A 165 2.98 -4.72 -17.27
N PHE A 166 4.15 -5.17 -17.70
CA PHE A 166 4.36 -5.68 -19.06
C PHE A 166 3.42 -6.85 -19.41
N PRO A 167 3.39 -7.98 -18.65
CA PRO A 167 2.45 -9.05 -18.94
C PRO A 167 0.98 -8.62 -18.72
N LEU A 168 0.69 -7.73 -17.79
CA LEU A 168 -0.67 -7.24 -17.59
C LEU A 168 -1.19 -6.54 -18.84
N VAL A 169 -0.42 -5.62 -19.42
CA VAL A 169 -0.77 -4.93 -20.66
C VAL A 169 -0.89 -5.91 -21.82
N MET A 170 0.02 -6.85 -21.94
CA MET A 170 0.01 -7.87 -22.97
C MET A 170 -1.26 -8.73 -22.92
N PHE A 171 -1.66 -9.20 -21.73
CA PHE A 171 -2.88 -10.01 -21.56
C PHE A 171 -4.17 -9.21 -21.73
N THR A 172 -4.20 -7.94 -21.35
CA THR A 172 -5.39 -7.09 -21.48
C THR A 172 -5.57 -6.52 -22.89
N SER A 173 -4.50 -6.45 -23.69
CA SER A 173 -4.53 -5.97 -25.06
C SER A 173 -4.92 -7.08 -26.06
N ASP A 174 -4.91 -8.34 -25.65
CA ASP A 174 -5.25 -9.47 -26.51
C ASP A 174 -6.76 -9.51 -26.77
N LYS A 175 -7.16 -9.22 -28.00
CA LYS A 175 -8.57 -9.20 -28.45
C LYS A 175 -9.15 -10.60 -28.71
N ALA A 176 -8.34 -11.64 -28.60
CA ALA A 176 -8.74 -13.03 -28.88
C ALA A 176 -9.41 -13.75 -27.71
N LYS A 177 -9.61 -13.05 -26.59
CA LYS A 177 -10.24 -13.64 -25.39
C LYS A 177 -11.58 -12.98 -25.06
#